data_b8a92217c0b426a286baa817fc17c47b
#
_entry.id   b8a92217c0b426a286baa817fc17c47b
#
_cell.length_a   1.000
_cell.length_b   1.000
_cell.length_c   1.000
_cell.angle_alpha   90.00
_cell.angle_beta   90.00
_cell.angle_gamma   90.00
#
_symmetry.space_group_name_H-M   'P 1'
#
loop_
_entity.id
_entity.type
_entity.pdbx_description
1 polymer ?
#
loop_
_entity_poly.entity_id
_entity_poly.type
_entity_poly.pdbx_seq_one_letter_code
_entity_poly.pdbx_strand_id
1 'polypeptide(L)'
;VLTYQKNEANQEFSKFVRRNYYNWINQRCDESEIPTMSHTLMRRRILPDIEEGGHTTLLLIDNMRYDQWRTIEPMLRGYFDIATDDFYCSILPTATQYARNSLFAGLMPLAIDRLMPDKWLNDNEDGGKNMYEEEFLRRLITQTGRKLKLSFDKLVRPEAGRRLLDNMQRVYDADFSVIIYNFLDILSHARTETDIIRELTDDEAAFRSLTRSWFEHSELYTLLKLLAERGHRVIITSDHGTIRVDNPVRVT
;
A
#
# COMPACT_ATOMS: atom_id res chain seq x y z
N VAL A 1 1.88 31.96 -4.23
CA VAL A 1 0.71 31.47 -5.00
C VAL A 1 0.55 29.97 -4.79
N LEU A 2 1.53 29.13 -5.14
CA LEU A 2 1.42 27.66 -5.04
C LEU A 2 1.13 27.17 -3.61
N THR A 3 1.79 27.72 -2.59
CA THR A 3 1.55 27.36 -1.19
C THR A 3 0.11 27.66 -0.75
N TYR A 4 -0.41 28.81 -1.17
CA TYR A 4 -1.80 29.18 -0.90
C TYR A 4 -2.79 28.20 -1.56
N GLN A 5 -2.59 27.90 -2.84
CA GLN A 5 -3.43 26.96 -3.59
C GLN A 5 -3.39 25.55 -2.98
N LYS A 6 -2.20 25.08 -2.54
CA LYS A 6 -2.06 23.80 -1.84
C LYS A 6 -2.87 23.78 -0.53
N ASN A 7 -2.78 24.84 0.27
CA ASN A 7 -3.49 24.94 1.54
C ASN A 7 -5.00 24.98 1.32
N GLU A 8 -5.46 25.74 0.33
CA GLU A 8 -6.87 25.82 -0.04
C GLU A 8 -7.39 24.43 -0.51
N ALA A 9 -6.65 23.75 -1.39
CA ALA A 9 -7.00 22.41 -1.84
C ALA A 9 -7.09 21.41 -0.68
N ASN A 10 -6.13 21.44 0.26
CA ASN A 10 -6.16 20.58 1.44
C ASN A 10 -7.37 20.85 2.34
N GLN A 11 -7.74 22.14 2.51
CA GLN A 11 -8.92 22.50 3.30
C GLN A 11 -10.21 22.03 2.64
N GLU A 12 -10.36 22.22 1.34
CA GLU A 12 -11.56 21.79 0.61
C GLU A 12 -11.65 20.25 0.56
N PHE A 13 -10.55 19.55 0.36
CA PHE A 13 -10.51 18.10 0.43
C PHE A 13 -10.87 17.60 1.84
N SER A 14 -10.37 18.21 2.89
CA SER A 14 -10.74 17.87 4.27
C SER A 14 -12.23 18.05 4.55
N LYS A 15 -12.82 19.14 4.05
CA LYS A 15 -14.27 19.39 4.14
C LYS A 15 -15.06 18.34 3.34
N PHE A 16 -14.59 17.99 2.15
CA PHE A 16 -15.20 16.96 1.31
C PHE A 16 -15.21 15.60 2.00
N VAL A 17 -14.06 15.15 2.53
CA VAL A 17 -13.96 13.89 3.28
C VAL A 17 -14.89 13.92 4.50
N ARG A 18 -14.88 14.99 5.30
CA ARG A 18 -15.72 15.14 6.49
C ARG A 18 -17.21 15.01 6.19
N ARG A 19 -17.68 15.52 5.02
CA ARG A 19 -19.08 15.44 4.62
C ARG A 19 -19.49 14.06 4.15
N ASN A 20 -18.59 13.32 3.48
CA ASN A 20 -18.94 12.12 2.73
C ASN A 20 -18.51 10.82 3.42
N TYR A 21 -17.39 10.82 4.15
CA TYR A 21 -16.77 9.61 4.68
C TYR A 21 -17.72 8.74 5.51
N TYR A 22 -18.51 9.34 6.39
CA TYR A 22 -19.49 8.61 7.20
C TYR A 22 -20.52 7.86 6.35
N ASN A 23 -21.00 8.48 5.28
CA ASN A 23 -21.96 7.86 4.37
C ASN A 23 -21.32 6.72 3.57
N TRP A 24 -20.07 6.89 3.14
CA TRP A 24 -19.32 5.86 2.42
C TRP A 24 -19.13 4.59 3.26
N ILE A 25 -18.64 4.73 4.49
CA ILE A 25 -18.37 3.56 5.35
C ILE A 25 -19.63 2.87 5.85
N ASN A 26 -20.77 3.58 5.92
CA ASN A 26 -22.05 3.04 6.35
C ASN A 26 -23.00 2.74 5.18
N GLN A 27 -22.55 2.88 3.94
CA GLN A 27 -23.32 2.61 2.72
C GLN A 27 -24.67 3.36 2.72
N ARG A 28 -24.64 4.66 3.08
CA ARG A 28 -25.81 5.54 3.17
C ARG A 28 -25.96 6.48 1.98
N CYS A 29 -25.31 6.17 0.87
CA CYS A 29 -25.42 6.85 -0.41
C CYS A 29 -25.41 5.80 -1.52
N ASP A 30 -25.65 6.22 -2.76
CA ASP A 30 -25.64 5.31 -3.89
C ASP A 30 -24.27 4.63 -4.05
N GLU A 31 -24.26 3.36 -4.42
CA GLU A 31 -23.02 2.57 -4.55
C GLU A 31 -22.02 3.21 -5.53
N SER A 32 -22.53 3.90 -6.57
CA SER A 32 -21.72 4.63 -7.54
C SER A 32 -20.99 5.84 -6.96
N GLU A 33 -21.47 6.37 -5.84
CA GLU A 33 -20.86 7.51 -5.12
C GLU A 33 -19.80 7.05 -4.11
N ILE A 34 -19.75 5.74 -3.78
CA ILE A 34 -18.80 5.20 -2.82
C ILE A 34 -17.47 4.92 -3.55
N PRO A 35 -16.39 5.63 -3.23
CA PRO A 35 -15.09 5.35 -3.83
C PRO A 35 -14.61 3.96 -3.45
N THR A 36 -13.71 3.39 -4.25
CA THR A 36 -12.95 2.23 -3.80
C THR A 36 -12.16 2.62 -2.56
N MET A 37 -12.26 1.83 -1.50
CA MET A 37 -11.59 2.08 -0.21
C MET A 37 -10.70 0.89 0.16
N SER A 38 -9.83 1.03 1.17
CA SER A 38 -8.91 -0.04 1.59
C SER A 38 -9.61 -1.41 1.69
N HIS A 39 -10.74 -1.50 2.41
CA HIS A 39 -11.47 -2.76 2.60
C HIS A 39 -12.23 -3.27 1.35
N THR A 40 -12.36 -2.47 0.31
CA THR A 40 -13.04 -2.87 -0.94
C THR A 40 -12.08 -3.06 -2.11
N LEU A 41 -10.84 -2.58 -2.00
CA LEU A 41 -9.84 -2.57 -3.08
C LEU A 41 -9.59 -3.98 -3.66
N MET A 42 -9.33 -4.96 -2.80
CA MET A 42 -9.06 -6.33 -3.24
C MET A 42 -10.25 -6.91 -4.02
N ARG A 43 -11.47 -6.76 -3.52
CA ARG A 43 -12.68 -7.32 -4.15
C ARG A 43 -13.09 -6.59 -5.42
N ARG A 44 -12.93 -5.26 -5.45
CA ARG A 44 -13.44 -4.43 -6.56
C ARG A 44 -12.44 -4.28 -7.71
N ARG A 45 -11.14 -4.30 -7.42
CA ARG A 45 -10.10 -3.92 -8.40
C ARG A 45 -9.01 -4.96 -8.63
N ILE A 46 -8.64 -5.74 -7.61
CA ILE A 46 -7.48 -6.62 -7.72
C ILE A 46 -7.90 -8.05 -8.05
N LEU A 47 -8.68 -8.68 -7.17
CA LEU A 47 -9.07 -10.09 -7.37
C LEU A 47 -9.85 -10.37 -8.66
N PRO A 48 -10.73 -9.49 -9.18
CA PRO A 48 -11.43 -9.78 -10.43
C PRO A 48 -10.51 -10.05 -11.62
N ASP A 49 -9.35 -9.41 -11.62
CA ASP A 49 -8.39 -9.46 -12.72
C ASP A 49 -7.33 -10.56 -12.58
N ILE A 50 -7.36 -11.36 -11.51
CA ILE A 50 -6.41 -12.46 -11.30
C ILE A 50 -7.00 -13.72 -11.90
N GLU A 51 -6.24 -14.39 -12.76
CA GLU A 51 -6.61 -15.62 -13.43
C GLU A 51 -5.96 -16.83 -12.75
N GLU A 52 -6.68 -17.95 -12.64
CA GLU A 52 -6.10 -19.24 -12.24
C GLU A 52 -5.14 -19.70 -13.37
N GLY A 53 -3.91 -20.06 -13.00
CA GLY A 53 -2.84 -20.36 -13.97
C GLY A 53 -2.20 -19.13 -14.60
N GLY A 54 -2.67 -17.91 -14.24
CA GLY A 54 -2.01 -16.66 -14.59
C GLY A 54 -0.88 -16.32 -13.62
N HIS A 55 -0.13 -15.25 -13.90
CA HIS A 55 0.98 -14.80 -13.06
C HIS A 55 0.83 -13.32 -12.75
N THR A 56 0.14 -13.02 -11.64
CA THR A 56 -0.06 -11.64 -11.18
C THR A 56 0.69 -11.40 -9.87
N THR A 57 1.48 -10.34 -9.83
CA THR A 57 2.19 -9.91 -8.62
C THR A 57 1.62 -8.58 -8.13
N LEU A 58 1.09 -8.56 -6.91
CA LEU A 58 0.75 -7.36 -6.19
C LEU A 58 1.95 -6.91 -5.36
N LEU A 59 2.51 -5.77 -5.71
CA LEU A 59 3.54 -5.09 -4.95
C LEU A 59 2.90 -3.98 -4.12
N LEU A 60 2.86 -4.14 -2.81
CA LEU A 60 2.42 -3.12 -1.88
C LEU A 60 3.65 -2.44 -1.28
N ILE A 61 3.85 -1.15 -1.61
CA ILE A 61 4.92 -0.33 -1.05
C ILE A 61 4.32 0.51 0.09
N ASP A 62 4.69 0.16 1.31
CA ASP A 62 4.19 0.78 2.53
C ASP A 62 4.47 2.29 2.54
N ASN A 63 3.42 3.07 2.79
CA ASN A 63 3.51 4.54 2.90
C ASN A 63 4.01 5.26 1.64
N MET A 64 3.86 4.66 0.45
CA MET A 64 4.26 5.31 -0.80
C MET A 64 3.25 6.37 -1.21
N ARG A 65 3.72 7.60 -1.39
CA ARG A 65 2.92 8.72 -1.89
C ARG A 65 2.87 8.72 -3.42
N TYR A 66 1.84 9.33 -3.98
CA TYR A 66 1.69 9.42 -5.43
C TYR A 66 2.81 10.23 -6.11
N ASP A 67 3.34 11.27 -5.48
CA ASP A 67 4.47 12.02 -6.02
C ASP A 67 5.77 11.20 -6.05
N GLN A 68 5.94 10.27 -5.12
CA GLN A 68 7.04 9.30 -5.14
C GLN A 68 6.83 8.28 -6.25
N TRP A 69 5.61 7.76 -6.43
CA TRP A 69 5.25 6.91 -7.57
C TRP A 69 5.60 7.60 -8.90
N ARG A 70 5.17 8.85 -9.11
CA ARG A 70 5.48 9.63 -10.32
C ARG A 70 6.98 9.84 -10.55
N THR A 71 7.79 9.70 -9.53
CA THR A 71 9.26 9.82 -9.60
C THR A 71 9.92 8.52 -10.05
N ILE A 72 9.39 7.36 -9.65
CA ILE A 72 9.95 6.05 -9.98
C ILE A 72 9.30 5.42 -11.24
N GLU A 73 8.06 5.73 -11.54
CA GLU A 73 7.30 5.19 -12.66
C GLU A 73 8.04 5.30 -14.01
N PRO A 74 8.69 6.43 -14.36
CA PRO A 74 9.41 6.53 -15.63
C PRO A 74 10.53 5.49 -15.81
N MET A 75 11.11 4.98 -14.71
CA MET A 75 12.15 3.96 -14.75
C MET A 75 11.59 2.58 -15.12
N LEU A 76 10.28 2.38 -15.00
CA LEU A 76 9.59 1.12 -15.29
C LEU A 76 9.07 1.05 -16.73
N ARG A 77 8.95 2.18 -17.43
CA ARG A 77 8.41 2.24 -18.81
C ARG A 77 9.20 1.45 -19.85
N GLY A 78 10.46 1.16 -19.56
CA GLY A 78 11.27 0.28 -20.43
C GLY A 78 10.99 -1.21 -20.25
N TYR A 79 10.22 -1.58 -19.23
CA TYR A 79 9.93 -2.96 -18.84
C TYR A 79 8.43 -3.29 -18.85
N PHE A 80 7.57 -2.29 -18.61
CA PHE A 80 6.13 -2.46 -18.49
C PHE A 80 5.37 -1.37 -19.24
N ASP A 81 4.28 -1.77 -19.87
CA ASP A 81 3.23 -0.87 -20.32
C ASP A 81 2.25 -0.61 -19.19
N ILE A 82 2.05 0.65 -18.84
CA ILE A 82 1.14 1.02 -17.76
C ILE A 82 -0.29 1.07 -18.29
N ALA A 83 -1.05 0.04 -17.98
CA ALA A 83 -2.42 -0.11 -18.45
C ALA A 83 -3.41 0.78 -17.67
N THR A 84 -3.14 1.01 -16.39
CA THR A 84 -4.04 1.76 -15.50
C THR A 84 -3.24 2.53 -14.46
N ASP A 85 -3.61 3.78 -14.21
CA ASP A 85 -3.10 4.61 -13.12
C ASP A 85 -4.32 5.27 -12.45
N ASP A 86 -4.72 4.78 -11.28
CA ASP A 86 -6.00 5.11 -10.63
C ASP A 86 -5.80 5.30 -9.12
N PHE A 87 -6.82 5.79 -8.44
CA PHE A 87 -6.79 6.09 -7.01
C PHE A 87 -7.84 5.30 -6.24
N TYR A 88 -7.53 5.03 -5.00
CA TYR A 88 -8.50 4.59 -4.02
C TYR A 88 -8.37 5.40 -2.72
N CYS A 89 -9.38 5.40 -1.89
CA CYS A 89 -9.37 6.09 -0.60
C CYS A 89 -8.90 5.13 0.50
N SER A 90 -7.76 5.41 1.10
CA SER A 90 -7.38 4.73 2.33
C SER A 90 -8.39 5.05 3.44
N ILE A 91 -8.71 4.07 4.28
CA ILE A 91 -9.59 4.28 5.42
C ILE A 91 -8.92 5.15 6.48
N LEU A 92 -9.72 5.84 7.28
CA LEU A 92 -9.24 6.63 8.40
C LEU A 92 -9.26 5.80 9.71
N PRO A 93 -8.22 5.91 10.54
CA PRO A 93 -6.97 6.64 10.31
C PRO A 93 -6.11 5.95 9.23
N THR A 94 -5.38 6.77 8.45
CA THR A 94 -4.49 6.31 7.39
C THR A 94 -3.17 5.80 7.98
N ALA A 95 -3.23 4.71 8.71
CA ALA A 95 -2.08 4.07 9.33
C ALA A 95 -2.03 2.58 8.97
N THR A 96 -0.83 2.04 8.88
CA THR A 96 -0.54 0.66 8.44
C THR A 96 -1.41 -0.38 9.11
N GLN A 97 -1.57 -0.29 10.44
CA GLN A 97 -2.38 -1.22 11.23
C GLN A 97 -3.83 -1.30 10.72
N TYR A 98 -4.47 -0.17 10.46
CA TYR A 98 -5.87 -0.10 10.04
C TYR A 98 -6.00 -0.33 8.54
N ALA A 99 -5.30 0.46 7.74
CA ALA A 99 -5.45 0.47 6.29
C ALA A 99 -5.04 -0.86 5.63
N ARG A 100 -3.87 -1.41 6.01
CA ARG A 100 -3.33 -2.61 5.38
C ARG A 100 -4.04 -3.89 5.83
N ASN A 101 -4.36 -4.01 7.12
CA ASN A 101 -5.20 -5.13 7.58
C ASN A 101 -6.57 -5.11 6.89
N SER A 102 -7.20 -3.95 6.77
CA SER A 102 -8.48 -3.81 6.08
C SER A 102 -8.38 -4.16 4.59
N LEU A 103 -7.29 -3.79 3.94
CA LEU A 103 -7.02 -4.11 2.54
C LEU A 103 -7.00 -5.64 2.33
N PHE A 104 -6.23 -6.36 3.13
CA PHE A 104 -6.09 -7.82 2.98
C PHE A 104 -7.28 -8.59 3.53
N ALA A 105 -7.93 -8.12 4.59
CA ALA A 105 -9.11 -8.77 5.15
C ALA A 105 -10.39 -8.55 4.31
N GLY A 106 -10.42 -7.47 3.51
CA GLY A 106 -11.65 -7.03 2.83
C GLY A 106 -12.74 -6.58 3.80
N LEU A 107 -12.34 -6.09 5.00
CA LEU A 107 -13.21 -5.74 6.11
C LEU A 107 -12.75 -4.44 6.78
N MET A 108 -13.68 -3.72 7.38
CA MET A 108 -13.33 -2.61 8.27
C MET A 108 -12.70 -3.12 9.59
N PRO A 109 -11.85 -2.33 10.27
CA PRO A 109 -11.13 -2.75 11.49
C PRO A 109 -12.02 -3.35 12.58
N LEU A 110 -13.13 -2.71 12.89
CA LEU A 110 -14.10 -3.21 13.87
C LEU A 110 -14.71 -4.57 13.47
N ALA A 111 -14.86 -4.83 12.18
CA ALA A 111 -15.34 -6.12 11.70
C ALA A 111 -14.26 -7.20 11.79
N ILE A 112 -12.98 -6.84 11.59
CA ILE A 112 -11.85 -7.76 11.80
C ILE A 112 -11.79 -8.16 13.28
N ASP A 113 -11.80 -7.19 14.19
CA ASP A 113 -11.78 -7.41 15.64
C ASP A 113 -12.93 -8.32 16.11
N ARG A 114 -14.15 -8.08 15.63
CA ARG A 114 -15.33 -8.90 16.00
C ARG A 114 -15.31 -10.33 15.44
N LEU A 115 -14.83 -10.49 14.20
CA LEU A 115 -14.84 -11.79 13.53
C LEU A 115 -13.60 -12.65 13.82
N MET A 116 -12.50 -11.99 14.17
CA MET A 116 -11.19 -12.61 14.38
C MET A 116 -10.44 -11.89 15.52
N PRO A 117 -11.00 -11.88 16.74
CA PRO A 117 -10.44 -11.11 17.86
C PRO A 117 -9.02 -11.54 18.25
N ASP A 118 -8.68 -12.81 18.05
CA ASP A 118 -7.36 -13.37 18.27
C ASP A 118 -6.29 -12.90 17.24
N LYS A 119 -6.71 -12.20 16.19
CA LYS A 119 -5.85 -11.70 15.09
C LYS A 119 -5.83 -10.19 14.97
N TRP A 120 -6.51 -9.52 15.88
CA TRP A 120 -6.53 -8.06 15.97
C TRP A 120 -5.86 -7.63 17.27
N LEU A 121 -4.94 -6.67 17.19
CA LEU A 121 -4.35 -6.02 18.35
C LEU A 121 -4.69 -4.54 18.32
N ASN A 122 -5.18 -4.01 19.44
CA ASN A 122 -5.46 -2.59 19.62
C ASN A 122 -4.16 -1.80 19.82
N ASP A 123 -4.23 -0.46 19.71
CA ASP A 123 -3.06 0.42 19.79
C ASP A 123 -2.29 0.29 21.12
N ASN A 124 -3.00 0.04 22.21
CA ASN A 124 -2.45 -0.11 23.56
C ASN A 124 -1.97 -1.54 23.89
N GLU A 125 -2.10 -2.50 22.97
CA GLU A 125 -1.65 -3.87 23.17
C GLU A 125 -0.25 -4.05 22.59
N ASP A 126 0.60 -4.82 23.27
CA ASP A 126 1.93 -5.14 22.80
C ASP A 126 1.90 -6.18 21.66
N GLY A 127 2.83 -6.07 20.72
CA GLY A 127 3.01 -7.02 19.62
C GLY A 127 2.91 -6.42 18.23
N GLY A 128 3.12 -7.26 17.25
CA GLY A 128 3.05 -6.86 15.84
C GLY A 128 1.62 -6.70 15.35
N LYS A 129 1.23 -5.50 14.98
CA LYS A 129 -0.14 -5.15 14.57
C LYS A 129 -0.55 -5.75 13.21
N ASN A 130 0.42 -6.12 12.37
CA ASN A 130 0.20 -6.58 11.00
C ASN A 130 0.79 -7.99 10.79
N MET A 131 0.49 -8.93 11.69
CA MET A 131 1.04 -10.29 11.63
C MET A 131 0.20 -11.27 10.79
N TYR A 132 -1.08 -10.99 10.59
CA TYR A 132 -2.04 -11.94 9.99
C TYR A 132 -2.50 -11.55 8.58
N GLU A 133 -1.79 -10.66 7.89
CA GLU A 133 -2.15 -10.14 6.56
C GLU A 133 -2.30 -11.27 5.52
N GLU A 134 -1.39 -12.24 5.51
CA GLU A 134 -1.49 -13.40 4.61
C GLU A 134 -2.74 -14.24 4.90
N GLU A 135 -3.04 -14.47 6.16
CA GLU A 135 -4.21 -15.26 6.56
C GLU A 135 -5.52 -14.53 6.22
N PHE A 136 -5.56 -13.22 6.41
CA PHE A 136 -6.68 -12.40 5.99
C PHE A 136 -6.92 -12.50 4.48
N LEU A 137 -5.86 -12.41 3.68
CA LEU A 137 -5.95 -12.54 2.24
C LEU A 137 -6.40 -13.94 1.81
N ARG A 138 -5.87 -14.99 2.40
CA ARG A 138 -6.28 -16.38 2.11
C ARG A 138 -7.78 -16.60 2.42
N ARG A 139 -8.25 -16.07 3.54
CA ARG A 139 -9.67 -16.08 3.89
C ARG A 139 -10.50 -15.31 2.85
N LEU A 140 -10.06 -14.13 2.46
CA LEU A 140 -10.73 -13.31 1.45
C LEU A 140 -10.84 -14.03 0.10
N ILE A 141 -9.76 -14.62 -0.39
CA ILE A 141 -9.73 -15.41 -1.63
C ILE A 141 -10.71 -16.59 -1.54
N THR A 142 -10.68 -17.33 -0.44
CA THR A 142 -11.59 -18.47 -0.23
C THR A 142 -13.06 -18.04 -0.30
N GLN A 143 -13.40 -16.86 0.25
CA GLN A 143 -14.76 -16.32 0.20
C GLN A 143 -15.21 -15.94 -1.21
N THR A 144 -14.30 -15.72 -2.16
CA THR A 144 -14.65 -15.50 -3.57
C THR A 144 -14.89 -16.79 -4.36
N GLY A 145 -14.70 -17.96 -3.73
CA GLY A 145 -14.82 -19.28 -4.38
C GLY A 145 -13.64 -19.64 -5.28
N ARG A 146 -12.60 -18.83 -5.32
CA ARG A 146 -11.41 -19.04 -6.18
C ARG A 146 -10.39 -19.95 -5.51
N LYS A 147 -9.68 -20.72 -6.33
CA LYS A 147 -8.58 -21.59 -5.90
C LYS A 147 -7.27 -21.07 -6.49
N LEU A 148 -6.74 -20.02 -5.89
CA LEU A 148 -5.49 -19.40 -6.32
C LEU A 148 -4.29 -19.97 -5.54
N LYS A 149 -3.23 -20.31 -6.26
CA LYS A 149 -1.93 -20.61 -5.66
C LYS A 149 -1.28 -19.27 -5.25
N LEU A 150 -1.27 -19.01 -3.94
CA LEU A 150 -0.81 -17.76 -3.35
C LEU A 150 0.63 -17.87 -2.85
N SER A 151 1.50 -16.93 -3.24
CA SER A 151 2.76 -16.60 -2.58
C SER A 151 2.61 -15.28 -1.81
N PHE A 152 3.18 -15.19 -0.60
CA PHE A 152 3.10 -13.99 0.23
C PHE A 152 4.45 -13.72 0.88
N ASP A 153 4.98 -12.52 0.67
CA ASP A 153 6.29 -12.09 1.15
C ASP A 153 6.24 -10.70 1.78
N LYS A 154 6.96 -10.57 2.90
CA LYS A 154 7.05 -9.32 3.62
C LYS A 154 8.52 -8.93 3.78
N LEU A 155 8.91 -7.86 3.08
CA LEU A 155 10.29 -7.39 3.00
C LEU A 155 10.51 -6.23 3.96
N VAL A 156 10.70 -6.58 5.24
CA VAL A 156 10.89 -5.61 6.34
C VAL A 156 12.37 -5.26 6.52
N ARG A 157 13.28 -6.12 6.07
CA ARG A 157 14.75 -5.95 6.21
C ARG A 157 15.42 -6.11 4.85
N PRO A 158 16.57 -5.45 4.61
CA PRO A 158 17.29 -5.56 3.33
C PRO A 158 17.60 -7.01 2.93
N GLU A 159 17.99 -7.85 3.90
CA GLU A 159 18.32 -9.26 3.63
C GLU A 159 17.12 -10.08 3.16
N ALA A 160 15.90 -9.64 3.47
CA ALA A 160 14.68 -10.31 3.00
C ALA A 160 14.50 -10.13 1.48
N GLY A 161 14.86 -8.98 0.93
CA GLY A 161 14.85 -8.73 -0.51
C GLY A 161 15.80 -9.66 -1.25
N ARG A 162 17.04 -9.80 -0.79
CA ARG A 162 18.03 -10.73 -1.37
C ARG A 162 17.56 -12.17 -1.32
N ARG A 163 17.05 -12.62 -0.18
CA ARG A 163 16.49 -13.98 -0.03
C ARG A 163 15.32 -14.24 -0.95
N LEU A 164 14.49 -13.22 -1.21
CA LEU A 164 13.40 -13.35 -2.18
C LEU A 164 13.96 -13.53 -3.59
N LEU A 165 14.95 -12.71 -4.00
CA LEU A 165 15.60 -12.82 -5.31
C LEU A 165 16.24 -14.20 -5.53
N ASP A 166 16.84 -14.78 -4.48
CA ASP A 166 17.43 -16.13 -4.52
C ASP A 166 16.36 -17.24 -4.64
N ASN A 167 15.10 -16.95 -4.33
CA ASN A 167 13.99 -17.92 -4.28
C ASN A 167 12.78 -17.50 -5.11
N MET A 168 13.01 -16.88 -6.27
CA MET A 168 11.94 -16.36 -7.15
C MET A 168 11.00 -17.44 -7.67
N GLN A 169 11.41 -18.72 -7.67
CA GLN A 169 10.60 -19.80 -8.24
C GLN A 169 9.17 -19.86 -7.65
N ARG A 170 9.04 -19.64 -6.34
CA ARG A 170 7.72 -19.65 -5.70
C ARG A 170 6.82 -18.47 -6.11
N VAL A 171 7.41 -17.33 -6.48
CA VAL A 171 6.70 -16.17 -7.04
C VAL A 171 6.26 -16.49 -8.46
N TYR A 172 7.15 -17.09 -9.26
CA TYR A 172 6.85 -17.48 -10.65
C TYR A 172 5.79 -18.57 -10.75
N ASP A 173 5.76 -19.50 -9.80
CA ASP A 173 4.81 -20.63 -9.80
C ASP A 173 3.45 -20.27 -9.20
N ALA A 174 3.27 -19.08 -8.64
CA ALA A 174 2.02 -18.65 -8.04
C ALA A 174 1.09 -18.00 -9.05
N ASP A 175 -0.21 -18.24 -8.93
CA ASP A 175 -1.23 -17.51 -9.69
C ASP A 175 -1.30 -16.05 -9.22
N PHE A 176 -1.14 -15.88 -7.91
CA PHE A 176 -1.14 -14.57 -7.26
C PHE A 176 0.00 -14.48 -6.25
N SER A 177 0.91 -13.55 -6.46
CA SER A 177 2.00 -13.24 -5.53
C SER A 177 1.76 -11.88 -4.88
N VAL A 178 1.94 -11.79 -3.57
CA VAL A 178 1.88 -10.54 -2.82
C VAL A 178 3.24 -10.27 -2.19
N ILE A 179 3.78 -9.10 -2.44
CA ILE A 179 5.06 -8.65 -1.91
C ILE A 179 4.84 -7.30 -1.24
N ILE A 180 5.08 -7.24 0.07
CA ILE A 180 5.01 -6.01 0.87
C ILE A 180 6.41 -5.48 1.08
N TYR A 181 6.62 -4.19 0.78
CA TYR A 181 7.91 -3.52 0.90
C TYR A 181 7.83 -2.30 1.81
N ASN A 182 8.50 -2.35 2.97
CA ASN A 182 8.34 -1.34 4.03
C ASN A 182 9.36 -0.20 3.99
N PHE A 183 10.23 -0.11 2.99
CA PHE A 183 11.35 0.83 3.01
C PHE A 183 10.93 2.30 3.07
N LEU A 184 9.90 2.71 2.33
CA LEU A 184 9.47 4.11 2.30
C LEU A 184 8.84 4.54 3.63
N ASP A 185 8.19 3.64 4.33
CA ASP A 185 7.71 3.89 5.68
C ASP A 185 8.87 4.07 6.65
N ILE A 186 9.86 3.18 6.63
CA ILE A 186 11.10 3.30 7.43
C ILE A 186 11.81 4.63 7.13
N LEU A 187 11.92 5.00 5.87
CA LEU A 187 12.54 6.27 5.45
C LEU A 187 11.74 7.50 5.96
N SER A 188 10.42 7.41 5.94
CA SER A 188 9.54 8.45 6.46
C SER A 188 9.69 8.64 7.98
N HIS A 189 9.79 7.55 8.73
CA HIS A 189 10.10 7.58 10.17
C HIS A 189 11.49 8.15 10.43
N ALA A 190 12.51 7.69 9.71
CA ALA A 190 13.88 8.20 9.84
C ALA A 190 13.99 9.70 9.57
N ARG A 191 13.17 10.26 8.67
CA ARG A 191 13.08 11.71 8.40
C ARG A 191 12.67 12.51 9.65
N THR A 192 11.85 11.94 10.51
CA THR A 192 11.39 12.61 11.75
C THR A 192 12.31 12.36 12.94
N GLU A 193 12.97 11.21 12.97
CA GLU A 193 13.73 10.73 14.14
C GLU A 193 15.23 11.01 14.03
N THR A 194 15.78 11.19 12.83
CA THR A 194 17.22 11.31 12.58
C THR A 194 17.58 12.65 11.95
N ASP A 195 18.42 13.44 12.57
CA ASP A 195 18.81 14.76 12.09
C ASP A 195 19.47 14.72 10.70
N ILE A 196 20.33 13.74 10.44
CA ILE A 196 21.00 13.57 9.14
C ILE A 196 19.99 13.34 8.02
N ILE A 197 19.02 12.46 8.22
CA ILE A 197 17.99 12.19 7.21
C ILE A 197 17.07 13.38 7.05
N ARG A 198 16.77 14.09 8.14
CA ARG A 198 15.99 15.34 8.10
C ARG A 198 16.68 16.39 7.25
N GLU A 199 17.99 16.58 7.40
CA GLU A 199 18.77 17.52 6.61
C GLU A 199 18.83 17.11 5.12
N LEU A 200 19.03 15.81 4.82
CA LEU A 200 19.05 15.29 3.45
C LEU A 200 17.69 15.33 2.76
N THR A 201 16.61 15.43 3.52
CA THR A 201 15.21 15.46 3.03
C THR A 201 14.48 16.71 3.49
N ASP A 202 15.17 17.83 3.55
CA ASP A 202 14.65 19.10 4.06
C ASP A 202 13.36 19.54 3.32
N ASP A 203 13.32 19.36 2.01
CA ASP A 203 12.14 19.62 1.21
C ASP A 203 11.58 18.35 0.53
N GLU A 204 10.41 18.48 -0.09
CA GLU A 204 9.75 17.39 -0.78
C GLU A 204 10.48 16.98 -2.09
N ALA A 205 11.26 17.86 -2.70
CA ALA A 205 12.04 17.53 -3.90
C ALA A 205 13.25 16.66 -3.53
N ALA A 206 13.93 17.00 -2.43
CA ALA A 206 15.02 16.20 -1.88
C ALA A 206 14.52 14.79 -1.46
N PHE A 207 13.35 14.71 -0.82
CA PHE A 207 12.75 13.44 -0.43
C PHE A 207 12.40 12.56 -1.64
N ARG A 208 11.86 13.13 -2.73
CA ARG A 208 11.63 12.41 -3.99
C ARG A 208 12.94 11.96 -4.64
N SER A 209 13.98 12.79 -4.63
CA SER A 209 15.30 12.45 -5.19
C SER A 209 15.92 11.26 -4.43
N LEU A 210 15.81 11.24 -3.11
CA LEU A 210 16.26 10.13 -2.29
C LEU A 210 15.45 8.85 -2.58
N THR A 211 14.13 8.96 -2.72
CA THR A 211 13.27 7.85 -3.13
C THR A 211 13.71 7.25 -4.47
N ARG A 212 13.99 8.10 -5.46
CA ARG A 212 14.45 7.65 -6.77
C ARG A 212 15.79 6.93 -6.69
N SER A 213 16.77 7.54 -6.02
CA SER A 213 18.12 6.96 -5.88
C SER A 213 18.06 5.61 -5.16
N TRP A 214 17.28 5.52 -4.09
CA TRP A 214 17.07 4.26 -3.41
C TRP A 214 16.44 3.22 -4.34
N PHE A 215 15.34 3.57 -5.03
CA PHE A 215 14.64 2.64 -5.91
C PHE A 215 15.56 2.06 -6.99
N GLU A 216 16.36 2.91 -7.62
CA GLU A 216 17.29 2.54 -8.70
C GLU A 216 18.31 1.47 -8.27
N HIS A 217 18.72 1.50 -6.99
CA HIS A 217 19.73 0.60 -6.43
C HIS A 217 19.12 -0.51 -5.55
N SER A 218 17.79 -0.60 -5.48
CA SER A 218 17.09 -1.55 -4.62
C SER A 218 16.92 -2.93 -5.25
N GLU A 219 16.81 -3.94 -4.40
CA GLU A 219 16.37 -5.28 -4.78
C GLU A 219 14.98 -5.27 -5.41
N LEU A 220 14.16 -4.26 -5.06
CA LEU A 220 12.83 -4.08 -5.62
C LEU A 220 12.86 -3.78 -7.13
N TYR A 221 13.79 -2.93 -7.58
CA TYR A 221 13.95 -2.65 -9.00
C TYR A 221 14.44 -3.88 -9.77
N THR A 222 15.34 -4.64 -9.18
CA THR A 222 15.80 -5.93 -9.74
C THR A 222 14.65 -6.93 -9.82
N LEU A 223 13.84 -7.05 -8.78
CA LEU A 223 12.65 -7.88 -8.73
C LEU A 223 11.69 -7.56 -9.88
N LEU A 224 11.38 -6.27 -10.07
CA LEU A 224 10.47 -5.83 -11.14
C LEU A 224 11.00 -6.18 -12.53
N LYS A 225 12.31 -6.05 -12.79
CA LYS A 225 12.92 -6.51 -14.05
C LYS A 225 12.73 -8.00 -14.28
N LEU A 226 12.98 -8.83 -13.28
CA LEU A 226 12.79 -10.28 -13.35
C LEU A 226 11.33 -10.68 -13.61
N LEU A 227 10.38 -9.96 -13.00
CA LEU A 227 8.95 -10.16 -13.25
C LEU A 227 8.56 -9.78 -14.69
N ALA A 228 9.11 -8.68 -15.22
CA ALA A 228 8.90 -8.27 -16.58
C ALA A 228 9.44 -9.29 -17.60
N GLU A 229 10.67 -9.80 -17.38
CA GLU A 229 11.29 -10.84 -18.22
C GLU A 229 10.45 -12.12 -18.27
N ARG A 230 9.67 -12.40 -17.24
CA ARG A 230 8.75 -13.56 -17.16
C ARG A 230 7.32 -13.25 -17.61
N GLY A 231 7.05 -12.03 -18.04
CA GLY A 231 5.72 -11.62 -18.51
C GLY A 231 4.67 -11.55 -17.40
N HIS A 232 5.09 -11.34 -16.14
CA HIS A 232 4.15 -11.16 -15.03
C HIS A 232 3.35 -9.88 -15.19
N ARG A 233 2.07 -9.95 -14.90
CA ARG A 233 1.27 -8.76 -14.64
C ARG A 233 1.65 -8.23 -13.26
N VAL A 234 1.95 -6.95 -13.16
CA VAL A 234 2.33 -6.31 -11.90
C VAL A 234 1.31 -5.24 -11.53
N ILE A 235 0.82 -5.31 -10.32
CA ILE A 235 -0.02 -4.27 -9.72
C ILE A 235 0.79 -3.62 -8.61
N ILE A 236 1.05 -2.32 -8.71
CA ILE A 236 1.76 -1.56 -7.67
C ILE A 236 0.73 -0.72 -6.92
N THR A 237 0.75 -0.79 -5.59
CA THR A 237 -0.13 0.00 -4.73
C THR A 237 0.57 0.41 -3.44
N SER A 238 -0.09 1.24 -2.65
CA SER A 238 0.29 1.57 -1.28
C SER A 238 -0.91 1.42 -0.37
N ASP A 239 -0.73 1.17 0.90
CA ASP A 239 -1.81 1.09 1.90
C ASP A 239 -2.24 2.49 2.39
N HIS A 240 -1.30 3.41 2.51
CA HIS A 240 -1.50 4.83 2.83
C HIS A 240 -0.33 5.68 2.32
N GLY A 241 -0.38 6.96 2.58
CA GLY A 241 0.72 7.90 2.37
C GLY A 241 0.85 8.84 3.56
N THR A 242 1.82 9.74 3.50
CA THR A 242 2.05 10.77 4.52
C THR A 242 1.88 12.17 3.95
N ILE A 243 1.50 13.09 4.81
CA ILE A 243 1.46 14.52 4.51
C ILE A 243 2.28 15.29 5.55
N ARG A 244 3.09 16.24 5.09
CA ARG A 244 3.75 17.19 5.98
C ARG A 244 2.76 18.26 6.41
N VAL A 245 2.62 18.44 7.72
CA VAL A 245 1.72 19.44 8.33
C VAL A 245 2.52 20.45 9.15
N ASP A 246 2.07 21.72 9.12
CA ASP A 246 2.71 22.79 9.87
C ASP A 246 2.14 22.90 11.30
N ASN A 247 0.88 22.51 11.50
CA ASN A 247 0.17 22.59 12.77
C ASN A 247 -0.41 21.22 13.14
N PRO A 248 0.39 20.31 13.72
CA PRO A 248 -0.10 19.01 14.13
C PRO A 248 -1.05 19.12 15.32
N VAL A 249 -2.15 18.39 15.30
CA VAL A 249 -3.09 18.28 16.44
C VAL A 249 -3.07 16.85 16.95
N ARG A 250 -2.82 16.70 18.25
CA ARG A 250 -2.94 15.39 18.90
C ARG A 250 -4.41 15.15 19.26
N VAL A 251 -4.96 14.08 18.74
CA VAL A 251 -6.29 13.59 19.12
C VAL A 251 -6.09 12.56 20.22
N THR A 252 -6.72 12.80 21.39
CA THR A 252 -6.70 11.90 22.56
C THR A 252 -8.05 11.21 22.68
#